data_c7031f1aec7abe2ec0d632c5b145240a
#
_entry.id   c7031f1aec7abe2ec0d632c5b145240a
#
_cell.length_a   1.000
_cell.length_b   1.000
_cell.length_c   1.000
_cell.angle_alpha   90.00
_cell.angle_beta   90.00
_cell.angle_gamma   90.00
#
_symmetry.space_group_name_H-M   'P 1'
#
loop_
_entity.id
_entity.type
_entity.pdbx_description
1 polymer ?
#
loop_
_entity_poly.entity_id
_entity_poly.type
_entity_poly.pdbx_seq_one_letter_code
_entity_poly.pdbx_strand_id
1 'polypeptide(L)'
;GADMDGTFSFEGDKAEAVKYLEDITLSALPDETYALDFQDYQKKLNAKRDDALKILKAHDLGKSGSFMEMEEGRIRYAYATPLLMYPIGHILMSQNPDYVPDEDYYETIRSYFVEDDRYVDIDEYRNFIIEAARVLDEDNRNEKDLKQKVTAQMQFITDEFTDPKVVSSLVHYLAASYVDVYGIDGIEEMETIYKTYVKDEALIAVFAQKGAHVFHRRC
;
A
#
# COMPACT_ATOMS: atom_id res chain seq x y z
N GLY A 1 33.31 5.00 9.71
CA GLY A 1 34.33 5.78 8.97
C GLY A 1 34.42 5.26 7.53
N ALA A 2 34.91 6.07 6.59
CA ALA A 2 35.22 5.62 5.24
C ALA A 2 36.68 5.17 5.19
N ASP A 3 36.94 4.01 4.57
CA ASP A 3 38.29 3.56 4.28
C ASP A 3 38.86 4.30 3.07
N MET A 4 40.19 4.18 2.85
CA MET A 4 40.88 4.88 1.76
C MET A 4 40.38 4.47 0.33
N ASP A 5 39.66 3.38 0.22
CA ASP A 5 39.03 2.88 -1.00
C ASP A 5 37.59 3.36 -1.19
N GLY A 6 37.09 4.22 -0.33
CA GLY A 6 35.71 4.74 -0.40
C GLY A 6 34.66 3.77 0.13
N THR A 7 35.04 2.66 0.76
CA THR A 7 34.10 1.74 1.40
C THR A 7 33.62 2.31 2.73
N PHE A 8 32.31 2.35 2.94
CA PHE A 8 31.73 2.73 4.22
C PHE A 8 31.55 1.51 5.10
N SER A 9 32.15 1.51 6.30
CA SER A 9 31.88 0.52 7.32
C SER A 9 31.02 1.10 8.44
N PHE A 10 29.99 0.36 8.83
CA PHE A 10 29.11 0.67 9.95
C PHE A 10 29.40 -0.33 11.07
N GLU A 11 29.48 0.12 12.31
CA GLU A 11 29.70 -0.73 13.47
C GLU A 11 28.41 -0.85 14.30
N GLY A 12 28.19 -2.02 14.90
CA GLY A 12 27.08 -2.32 15.78
C GLY A 12 25.78 -2.71 15.03
N ASP A 13 24.64 -2.55 15.68
CA ASP A 13 23.31 -2.98 15.20
C ASP A 13 22.93 -2.38 13.83
N LYS A 14 23.51 -1.26 13.45
CA LYS A 14 23.29 -0.63 12.15
C LYS A 14 24.02 -1.32 11.00
N ALA A 15 25.11 -2.04 11.29
CA ALA A 15 25.90 -2.71 10.25
C ALA A 15 25.11 -3.86 9.59
N GLU A 16 24.41 -4.66 10.37
CA GLU A 16 23.56 -5.74 9.85
C GLU A 16 22.34 -5.21 9.09
N ALA A 17 21.74 -4.10 9.54
CA ALA A 17 20.64 -3.46 8.80
C ALA A 17 21.11 -2.95 7.42
N VAL A 18 22.31 -2.40 7.33
CA VAL A 18 22.88 -1.96 6.04
C VAL A 18 23.13 -3.15 5.12
N LYS A 19 23.76 -4.23 5.62
CA LYS A 19 23.97 -5.46 4.86
C LYS A 19 22.64 -6.04 4.36
N TYR A 20 21.64 -6.12 5.23
CA TYR A 20 20.30 -6.55 4.83
C TYR A 20 19.76 -5.72 3.68
N LEU A 21 19.87 -4.39 3.77
CA LEU A 21 19.38 -3.49 2.70
C LEU A 21 20.17 -3.63 1.39
N GLU A 22 21.43 -4.06 1.45
CA GLU A 22 22.25 -4.39 0.27
C GLU A 22 21.84 -5.75 -0.34
N ASP A 23 21.49 -6.72 0.51
CA ASP A 23 21.16 -8.08 0.08
C ASP A 23 19.71 -8.21 -0.42
N ILE A 24 18.79 -7.40 0.13
CA ILE A 24 17.38 -7.49 -0.24
C ILE A 24 17.09 -6.71 -1.51
N THR A 25 16.49 -7.41 -2.47
CA THR A 25 15.92 -6.79 -3.67
C THR A 25 14.51 -7.29 -3.87
N LEU A 26 13.53 -6.39 -3.75
CA LEU A 26 12.13 -6.71 -4.05
C LEU A 26 11.89 -6.53 -5.55
N SER A 27 12.20 -7.58 -6.31
CA SER A 27 12.08 -7.57 -7.77
C SER A 27 10.68 -7.99 -8.21
N ALA A 28 10.07 -7.21 -9.10
CA ALA A 28 8.83 -7.59 -9.77
C ALA A 28 9.02 -8.91 -10.57
N LEU A 29 7.91 -9.59 -10.84
CA LEU A 29 7.90 -10.65 -11.85
C LEU A 29 8.01 -10.01 -13.25
N PRO A 30 8.59 -10.72 -14.23
CA PRO A 30 8.55 -10.30 -15.63
C PRO A 30 7.11 -10.15 -16.14
N ASP A 31 6.87 -9.17 -17.00
CA ASP A 31 5.51 -8.84 -17.49
C ASP A 31 4.82 -10.01 -18.19
N GLU A 32 5.56 -10.86 -18.89
CA GLU A 32 5.03 -12.06 -19.54
C GLU A 32 4.39 -13.05 -18.56
N THR A 33 4.69 -12.98 -17.26
CA THR A 33 4.05 -13.82 -16.25
C THR A 33 2.57 -13.51 -16.03
N TYR A 34 2.11 -12.32 -16.40
CA TYR A 34 0.69 -12.02 -16.42
C TYR A 34 -0.12 -12.87 -17.41
N ALA A 35 0.51 -13.51 -18.39
CA ALA A 35 -0.16 -14.46 -19.28
C ALA A 35 -0.54 -15.80 -18.61
N LEU A 36 0.06 -16.13 -17.47
CA LEU A 36 -0.29 -17.31 -16.67
C LEU A 36 -1.71 -17.19 -16.10
N ASP A 37 -2.31 -18.33 -15.76
CA ASP A 37 -3.52 -18.29 -14.93
C ASP A 37 -3.23 -17.70 -13.54
N PHE A 38 -4.31 -17.29 -12.84
CA PHE A 38 -4.17 -16.57 -11.58
C PHE A 38 -3.44 -17.38 -10.50
N GLN A 39 -3.70 -18.68 -10.42
CA GLN A 39 -3.10 -19.52 -9.38
C GLN A 39 -1.59 -19.71 -9.62
N ASP A 40 -1.15 -19.90 -10.85
CA ASP A 40 0.25 -20.01 -11.21
C ASP A 40 0.99 -18.66 -11.05
N TYR A 41 0.34 -17.54 -11.38
CA TYR A 41 0.86 -16.20 -11.13
C TYR A 41 1.07 -15.95 -9.64
N GLN A 42 0.04 -16.21 -8.83
CA GLN A 42 0.08 -16.08 -7.36
C GLN A 42 1.18 -16.95 -6.74
N LYS A 43 1.35 -18.19 -7.22
CA LYS A 43 2.40 -19.11 -6.78
C LYS A 43 3.80 -18.54 -7.02
N LYS A 44 4.03 -17.89 -8.15
CA LYS A 44 5.31 -17.23 -8.45
C LYS A 44 5.56 -16.03 -7.54
N LEU A 45 4.55 -15.21 -7.27
CA LEU A 45 4.66 -14.10 -6.32
C LEU A 45 4.95 -14.59 -4.90
N ASN A 46 4.26 -15.64 -4.45
CA ASN A 46 4.48 -16.24 -3.15
C ASN A 46 5.92 -16.79 -3.01
N ALA A 47 6.46 -17.44 -4.04
CA ALA A 47 7.84 -17.93 -4.02
C ALA A 47 8.84 -16.76 -3.86
N LYS A 48 8.65 -15.66 -4.59
CA LYS A 48 9.48 -14.45 -4.47
C LYS A 48 9.38 -13.82 -3.07
N ARG A 49 8.17 -13.71 -2.53
CA ARG A 49 7.93 -13.23 -1.16
C ARG A 49 8.67 -14.09 -0.14
N ASP A 50 8.54 -15.40 -0.26
CA ASP A 50 9.14 -16.35 0.69
C ASP A 50 10.67 -16.33 0.63
N ASP A 51 11.25 -16.12 -0.54
CA ASP A 51 12.69 -15.92 -0.70
C ASP A 51 13.16 -14.59 -0.05
N ALA A 52 12.42 -13.51 -0.23
CA ALA A 52 12.70 -12.23 0.45
C ALA A 52 12.61 -12.36 1.98
N LEU A 53 11.60 -13.07 2.50
CA LEU A 53 11.46 -13.34 3.93
C LEU A 53 12.58 -14.24 4.48
N LYS A 54 13.13 -15.16 3.68
CA LYS A 54 14.32 -15.94 4.08
C LYS A 54 15.56 -15.05 4.21
N ILE A 55 15.76 -14.10 3.28
CA ILE A 55 16.85 -13.12 3.39
C ILE A 55 16.70 -12.31 4.67
N LEU A 56 15.49 -11.76 4.92
CA LEU A 56 15.23 -11.00 6.14
C LEU A 56 15.60 -11.79 7.41
N LYS A 57 15.19 -13.07 7.48
CA LYS A 57 15.43 -13.93 8.65
C LYS A 57 16.86 -14.42 8.78
N ALA A 58 17.66 -14.33 7.71
CA ALA A 58 19.08 -14.70 7.74
C ALA A 58 19.97 -13.63 8.37
N HIS A 59 19.48 -12.38 8.50
CA HIS A 59 20.17 -11.28 9.12
C HIS A 59 19.78 -11.14 10.62
N ASP A 60 20.78 -10.95 11.48
CA ASP A 60 20.55 -10.57 12.88
C ASP A 60 20.35 -9.05 12.96
N LEU A 61 19.13 -8.60 12.73
CA LEU A 61 18.76 -7.18 12.73
C LEU A 61 18.59 -6.60 14.14
N GLY A 62 19.12 -7.31 15.14
CA GLY A 62 19.11 -6.88 16.52
C GLY A 62 17.76 -7.12 17.22
N LYS A 63 17.70 -6.69 18.49
CA LYS A 63 16.54 -6.88 19.36
C LYS A 63 15.41 -5.88 19.11
N SER A 64 15.52 -5.05 18.08
CA SER A 64 14.45 -4.14 17.66
C SER A 64 13.38 -4.92 16.87
N GLY A 65 12.51 -5.59 17.60
CA GLY A 65 11.39 -6.36 17.01
C GLY A 65 10.56 -5.53 16.04
N SER A 66 10.45 -4.22 16.25
CA SER A 66 9.68 -3.32 15.39
C SER A 66 10.25 -3.22 13.95
N PHE A 67 11.57 -3.22 13.75
CA PHE A 67 12.15 -3.18 12.41
C PHE A 67 11.84 -4.46 11.63
N MET A 68 11.99 -5.62 12.26
CA MET A 68 11.66 -6.91 11.65
C MET A 68 10.19 -7.00 11.25
N GLU A 69 9.29 -6.57 12.13
CA GLU A 69 7.84 -6.56 11.86
C GLU A 69 7.50 -5.63 10.70
N MET A 70 8.07 -4.43 10.66
CA MET A 70 7.85 -3.49 9.56
C MET A 70 8.37 -4.04 8.23
N GLU A 71 9.55 -4.66 8.21
CA GLU A 71 10.10 -5.27 7.00
C GLU A 71 9.31 -6.49 6.54
N GLU A 72 8.80 -7.32 7.45
CA GLU A 72 7.86 -8.40 7.11
C GLU A 72 6.59 -7.83 6.45
N GLY A 73 6.02 -6.76 7.00
CA GLY A 73 4.88 -6.05 6.41
C GLY A 73 5.21 -5.49 5.03
N ARG A 74 6.35 -4.79 4.90
CA ARG A 74 6.81 -4.23 3.63
C ARG A 74 6.94 -5.31 2.54
N ILE A 75 7.62 -6.40 2.85
CA ILE A 75 7.79 -7.55 1.92
C ILE A 75 6.42 -8.14 1.56
N ARG A 76 5.57 -8.40 2.55
CA ARG A 76 4.24 -8.97 2.35
C ARG A 76 3.43 -8.16 1.34
N TYR A 77 3.34 -6.85 1.53
CA TYR A 77 2.50 -5.99 0.71
C TYR A 77 3.15 -5.59 -0.61
N ALA A 78 4.49 -5.53 -0.69
CA ALA A 78 5.19 -5.37 -1.96
C ALA A 78 4.88 -6.51 -2.95
N TYR A 79 4.73 -7.75 -2.46
CA TYR A 79 4.35 -8.89 -3.30
C TYR A 79 2.84 -9.13 -3.38
N ALA A 80 2.02 -8.50 -2.55
CA ALA A 80 0.58 -8.51 -2.71
C ALA A 80 0.08 -7.49 -3.75
N THR A 81 0.73 -6.32 -3.84
CA THR A 81 0.32 -5.24 -4.75
C THR A 81 0.22 -5.67 -6.22
N PRO A 82 1.13 -6.45 -6.81
CA PRO A 82 0.99 -6.93 -8.19
C PRO A 82 -0.26 -7.78 -8.44
N LEU A 83 -0.84 -8.42 -7.42
CA LEU A 83 -2.11 -9.15 -7.56
C LEU A 83 -3.25 -8.22 -7.98
N LEU A 84 -3.26 -6.97 -7.51
CA LEU A 84 -4.27 -5.98 -7.88
C LEU A 84 -4.24 -5.61 -9.36
N MET A 85 -3.05 -5.68 -9.97
CA MET A 85 -2.83 -5.39 -11.39
C MET A 85 -3.04 -6.60 -12.28
N TYR A 86 -3.17 -7.81 -11.72
CA TYR A 86 -3.25 -9.05 -12.49
C TYR A 86 -4.36 -9.03 -13.54
N PRO A 87 -5.62 -8.60 -13.28
CA PRO A 87 -6.66 -8.64 -14.31
C PRO A 87 -6.30 -7.83 -15.56
N ILE A 88 -5.76 -6.63 -15.36
CA ILE A 88 -5.36 -5.76 -16.48
C ILE A 88 -4.15 -6.35 -17.20
N GLY A 89 -3.14 -6.78 -16.45
CA GLY A 89 -1.94 -7.42 -16.99
C GLY A 89 -2.28 -8.69 -17.77
N HIS A 90 -3.19 -9.52 -17.24
CA HIS A 90 -3.62 -10.76 -17.89
C HIS A 90 -4.37 -10.49 -19.21
N ILE A 91 -5.30 -9.54 -19.24
CA ILE A 91 -5.98 -9.12 -20.49
C ILE A 91 -4.95 -8.74 -21.56
N LEU A 92 -3.95 -7.95 -21.20
CA LEU A 92 -2.93 -7.45 -22.15
C LEU A 92 -2.00 -8.57 -22.63
N MET A 93 -1.50 -9.41 -21.72
CA MET A 93 -0.47 -10.41 -22.04
C MET A 93 -1.04 -11.69 -22.63
N SER A 94 -2.25 -12.11 -22.23
CA SER A 94 -2.95 -13.28 -22.79
C SER A 94 -3.72 -12.95 -24.07
N GLN A 95 -3.86 -11.66 -24.40
CA GLN A 95 -4.71 -11.17 -25.50
C GLN A 95 -6.19 -11.62 -25.36
N ASN A 96 -6.66 -11.76 -24.15
CA ASN A 96 -8.02 -12.13 -23.82
C ASN A 96 -8.82 -10.92 -23.27
N PRO A 97 -9.44 -10.09 -24.12
CA PRO A 97 -10.17 -8.89 -23.70
C PRO A 97 -11.42 -9.19 -22.86
N ASP A 98 -11.92 -10.42 -22.94
CA ASP A 98 -13.16 -10.85 -22.25
C ASP A 98 -12.85 -11.48 -20.88
N TYR A 99 -11.59 -11.45 -20.43
CA TYR A 99 -11.23 -11.98 -19.13
C TYR A 99 -11.93 -11.23 -18.01
N VAL A 100 -12.55 -11.97 -17.11
CA VAL A 100 -13.14 -11.49 -15.87
C VAL A 100 -12.55 -12.29 -14.72
N PRO A 101 -12.04 -11.64 -13.66
CA PRO A 101 -11.56 -12.34 -12.47
C PRO A 101 -12.65 -13.20 -11.86
N ASP A 102 -12.27 -14.39 -11.41
CA ASP A 102 -13.12 -15.31 -10.67
C ASP A 102 -13.13 -15.00 -9.15
N GLU A 103 -13.90 -15.77 -8.40
CA GLU A 103 -14.03 -15.61 -6.95
C GLU A 103 -12.69 -15.82 -6.23
N ASP A 104 -11.86 -16.77 -6.68
CA ASP A 104 -10.53 -17.05 -6.07
C ASP A 104 -9.64 -15.81 -6.09
N TYR A 105 -9.76 -14.97 -7.13
CA TYR A 105 -9.04 -13.70 -7.20
C TYR A 105 -9.50 -12.75 -6.08
N TYR A 106 -10.82 -12.54 -5.94
CA TYR A 106 -11.35 -11.62 -4.91
C TYR A 106 -11.10 -12.14 -3.50
N GLU A 107 -11.25 -13.44 -3.26
CA GLU A 107 -10.90 -14.07 -1.97
C GLU A 107 -9.41 -13.87 -1.63
N THR A 108 -8.53 -13.99 -2.62
CA THR A 108 -7.11 -13.72 -2.44
C THR A 108 -6.85 -12.27 -2.06
N ILE A 109 -7.43 -11.29 -2.76
CA ILE A 109 -7.29 -9.88 -2.39
C ILE A 109 -7.83 -9.62 -0.98
N ARG A 110 -8.99 -10.17 -0.64
CA ARG A 110 -9.61 -10.04 0.69
C ARG A 110 -8.73 -10.61 1.79
N SER A 111 -7.97 -11.68 1.53
CA SER A 111 -7.05 -12.27 2.50
C SER A 111 -5.88 -11.36 2.92
N TYR A 112 -5.54 -10.37 2.10
CA TYR A 112 -4.58 -9.33 2.40
C TYR A 112 -5.21 -8.01 2.88
N PHE A 113 -6.52 -7.84 2.67
CA PHE A 113 -7.28 -6.66 3.10
C PHE A 113 -7.63 -6.81 4.58
N VAL A 114 -6.66 -6.57 5.45
CA VAL A 114 -6.78 -6.73 6.90
C VAL A 114 -6.28 -5.49 7.61
N GLU A 115 -6.97 -5.09 8.70
CA GLU A 115 -6.49 -4.01 9.55
C GLU A 115 -5.31 -4.47 10.41
N ASP A 116 -4.22 -3.71 10.36
CA ASP A 116 -3.03 -3.97 11.17
C ASP A 116 -2.34 -2.65 11.53
N ASP A 117 -2.43 -2.26 12.79
CA ASP A 117 -1.91 -0.98 13.29
C ASP A 117 -0.39 -0.89 13.29
N ARG A 118 0.32 -2.03 13.18
CA ARG A 118 1.78 -2.10 13.07
C ARG A 118 2.28 -1.60 11.72
N TYR A 119 1.42 -1.67 10.68
CA TYR A 119 1.81 -1.40 9.29
C TYR A 119 1.31 -0.05 8.75
N VAL A 120 0.63 0.76 9.55
CA VAL A 120 0.05 2.03 9.09
C VAL A 120 1.08 3.03 8.54
N ASP A 121 2.34 2.91 8.94
CA ASP A 121 3.44 3.75 8.48
C ASP A 121 4.19 3.17 7.26
N ILE A 122 3.77 2.00 6.76
CA ILE A 122 4.36 1.33 5.60
C ILE A 122 3.57 1.73 4.34
N ASP A 123 4.26 2.32 3.36
CA ASP A 123 3.64 2.75 2.10
C ASP A 123 3.03 1.58 1.32
N GLU A 124 3.70 0.43 1.28
CA GLU A 124 3.21 -0.77 0.60
C GLU A 124 1.89 -1.26 1.19
N TYR A 125 1.74 -1.22 2.52
CA TYR A 125 0.50 -1.56 3.19
C TYR A 125 -0.62 -0.57 2.83
N ARG A 126 -0.38 0.73 3.01
CA ARG A 126 -1.39 1.76 2.73
C ARG A 126 -1.86 1.72 1.28
N ASN A 127 -0.92 1.66 0.35
CA ASN A 127 -1.23 1.60 -1.08
C ASN A 127 -2.03 0.35 -1.44
N PHE A 128 -1.65 -0.81 -0.87
CA PHE A 128 -2.40 -2.05 -1.10
C PHE A 128 -3.83 -1.94 -0.56
N ILE A 129 -4.02 -1.53 0.70
CA ILE A 129 -5.35 -1.46 1.32
C ILE A 129 -6.26 -0.51 0.55
N ILE A 130 -5.76 0.65 0.16
CA ILE A 130 -6.52 1.65 -0.60
C ILE A 130 -6.98 1.10 -1.97
N GLU A 131 -6.09 0.46 -2.71
CA GLU A 131 -6.44 -0.11 -4.01
C GLU A 131 -7.29 -1.38 -3.88
N ALA A 132 -7.06 -2.19 -2.84
CA ALA A 132 -7.90 -3.35 -2.54
C ALA A 132 -9.32 -2.93 -2.16
N ALA A 133 -9.52 -1.85 -1.41
CA ALA A 133 -10.84 -1.29 -1.14
C ALA A 133 -11.62 -1.00 -2.44
N ARG A 134 -10.97 -0.38 -3.44
CA ARG A 134 -11.57 -0.14 -4.75
C ARG A 134 -11.94 -1.44 -5.49
N VAL A 135 -11.08 -2.45 -5.42
CA VAL A 135 -11.29 -3.74 -6.10
C VAL A 135 -12.43 -4.54 -5.44
N LEU A 136 -12.53 -4.49 -4.12
CA LEU A 136 -13.49 -5.26 -3.33
C LEU A 136 -14.86 -4.59 -3.22
N ASP A 137 -14.95 -3.29 -3.44
CA ASP A 137 -16.21 -2.55 -3.48
C ASP A 137 -16.93 -2.81 -4.81
N GLU A 138 -17.89 -3.73 -4.81
CA GLU A 138 -18.62 -4.15 -6.01
C GLU A 138 -19.41 -3.01 -6.65
N ASP A 139 -19.97 -2.13 -5.86
CA ASP A 139 -20.82 -1.04 -6.30
C ASP A 139 -20.01 0.07 -6.99
N ASN A 140 -18.79 0.31 -6.52
CA ASN A 140 -17.96 1.45 -6.94
C ASN A 140 -16.67 1.07 -7.69
N ARG A 141 -16.37 -0.22 -7.90
CA ARG A 141 -15.11 -0.66 -8.57
C ARG A 141 -14.91 -0.08 -9.97
N ASN A 142 -16.00 0.30 -10.64
CA ASN A 142 -15.98 0.87 -11.99
C ASN A 142 -16.21 2.39 -12.00
N GLU A 143 -16.24 3.05 -10.84
CA GLU A 143 -16.41 4.50 -10.73
C GLU A 143 -15.27 5.23 -11.48
N LYS A 144 -15.63 6.17 -12.35
CA LYS A 144 -14.70 6.90 -13.20
C LYS A 144 -14.39 8.31 -12.69
N ASP A 145 -15.32 8.90 -11.95
CA ASP A 145 -15.09 10.18 -11.29
C ASP A 145 -14.13 9.98 -10.13
N LEU A 146 -12.97 10.65 -10.18
CA LEU A 146 -11.92 10.45 -9.20
C LEU A 146 -12.34 10.83 -7.78
N LYS A 147 -13.12 11.90 -7.63
CA LYS A 147 -13.60 12.33 -6.32
C LYS A 147 -14.54 11.30 -5.72
N GLN A 148 -15.51 10.81 -6.50
CA GLN A 148 -16.43 9.76 -6.09
C GLN A 148 -15.67 8.47 -5.75
N LYS A 149 -14.68 8.09 -6.56
CA LYS A 149 -13.82 6.95 -6.29
C LYS A 149 -13.13 7.04 -4.94
N VAL A 150 -12.47 8.18 -4.65
CA VAL A 150 -11.75 8.37 -3.38
C VAL A 150 -12.73 8.39 -2.20
N THR A 151 -13.88 9.03 -2.35
CA THR A 151 -14.92 9.04 -1.32
C THR A 151 -15.44 7.63 -1.04
N ALA A 152 -15.70 6.84 -2.09
CA ALA A 152 -16.13 5.43 -1.96
C ALA A 152 -15.06 4.57 -1.29
N GLN A 153 -13.79 4.73 -1.64
CA GLN A 153 -12.69 4.03 -0.96
C GLN A 153 -12.62 4.37 0.53
N MET A 154 -12.78 5.66 0.89
CA MET A 154 -12.84 6.07 2.29
C MET A 154 -14.02 5.43 3.02
N GLN A 155 -15.20 5.44 2.40
CA GLN A 155 -16.41 4.84 2.99
C GLN A 155 -16.22 3.33 3.17
N PHE A 156 -15.77 2.61 2.14
CA PHE A 156 -15.54 1.17 2.21
C PHE A 156 -14.56 0.79 3.34
N ILE A 157 -13.46 1.55 3.48
CA ILE A 157 -12.49 1.33 4.57
C ILE A 157 -13.14 1.55 5.94
N THR A 158 -13.97 2.58 6.09
CA THR A 158 -14.62 2.88 7.38
C THR A 158 -15.75 1.92 7.73
N ASP A 159 -16.32 1.24 6.75
CA ASP A 159 -17.34 0.21 6.94
C ASP A 159 -16.73 -1.15 7.30
N GLU A 160 -15.55 -1.47 6.74
CA GLU A 160 -14.88 -2.77 6.92
C GLU A 160 -13.92 -2.78 8.12
N PHE A 161 -13.32 -1.63 8.47
CA PHE A 161 -12.30 -1.53 9.51
C PHE A 161 -12.81 -0.81 10.76
N THR A 162 -12.33 -1.24 11.90
CA THR A 162 -12.76 -0.74 13.23
C THR A 162 -11.61 -0.18 14.06
N ASP A 163 -10.35 -0.51 13.76
CA ASP A 163 -9.20 0.02 14.49
C ASP A 163 -9.04 1.53 14.22
N PRO A 164 -9.15 2.39 15.25
CA PRO A 164 -9.14 3.85 15.05
C PRO A 164 -7.82 4.38 14.47
N LYS A 165 -6.69 3.73 14.74
CA LYS A 165 -5.38 4.15 14.22
C LYS A 165 -5.27 3.83 12.74
N VAL A 166 -5.69 2.61 12.34
CA VAL A 166 -5.69 2.18 10.94
C VAL A 166 -6.64 3.03 10.12
N VAL A 167 -7.90 3.16 10.55
CA VAL A 167 -8.92 3.95 9.85
C VAL A 167 -8.48 5.40 9.73
N SER A 168 -8.04 6.03 10.83
CA SER A 168 -7.59 7.44 10.83
C SER A 168 -6.43 7.66 9.85
N SER A 169 -5.45 6.77 9.83
CA SER A 169 -4.29 6.87 8.93
C SER A 169 -4.69 6.75 7.45
N LEU A 170 -5.50 5.75 7.09
CA LEU A 170 -5.91 5.51 5.71
C LEU A 170 -6.84 6.60 5.18
N VAL A 171 -7.82 7.03 5.97
CA VAL A 171 -8.73 8.13 5.63
C VAL A 171 -7.96 9.43 5.45
N HIS A 172 -7.00 9.72 6.36
CA HIS A 172 -6.14 10.90 6.22
C HIS A 172 -5.31 10.84 4.93
N TYR A 173 -4.67 9.71 4.66
CA TYR A 173 -3.82 9.54 3.47
C TYR A 173 -4.62 9.77 2.17
N LEU A 174 -5.81 9.19 2.05
CA LEU A 174 -6.69 9.36 0.89
C LEU A 174 -7.12 10.82 0.71
N ALA A 175 -7.67 11.43 1.76
CA ALA A 175 -8.16 12.80 1.70
C ALA A 175 -7.03 13.81 1.44
N ALA A 176 -5.89 13.66 2.13
CA ALA A 176 -4.74 14.54 1.97
C ALA A 176 -4.11 14.43 0.58
N SER A 177 -3.99 13.22 0.03
CA SER A 177 -3.48 12.99 -1.33
C SER A 177 -4.39 13.59 -2.38
N TYR A 178 -5.71 13.48 -2.22
CA TYR A 178 -6.67 14.13 -3.12
C TYR A 178 -6.55 15.66 -3.08
N VAL A 179 -6.56 16.24 -1.89
CA VAL A 179 -6.48 17.70 -1.69
C VAL A 179 -5.18 18.28 -2.21
N ASP A 180 -4.06 17.61 -2.07
CA ASP A 180 -2.76 18.06 -2.59
C ASP A 180 -2.75 18.27 -4.11
N VAL A 181 -3.50 17.45 -4.84
CA VAL A 181 -3.52 17.47 -6.31
C VAL A 181 -4.68 18.29 -6.87
N TYR A 182 -5.88 18.12 -6.28
CA TYR A 182 -7.13 18.64 -6.84
C TYR A 182 -7.72 19.80 -6.06
N GLY A 183 -7.28 20.03 -4.82
CA GLY A 183 -7.79 21.09 -3.95
C GLY A 183 -9.02 20.67 -3.16
N ILE A 184 -9.67 21.67 -2.53
CA ILE A 184 -10.76 21.47 -1.57
C ILE A 184 -12.15 21.74 -2.15
N ASP A 185 -12.27 22.01 -3.45
CA ASP A 185 -13.57 22.37 -4.04
C ASP A 185 -14.45 21.11 -4.19
N GLY A 186 -15.63 21.12 -3.57
CA GLY A 186 -16.64 20.06 -3.69
C GLY A 186 -16.26 18.75 -2.97
N ILE A 187 -15.51 18.84 -1.87
CA ILE A 187 -15.10 17.67 -1.07
C ILE A 187 -15.95 17.46 0.19
N GLU A 188 -17.15 18.06 0.26
CA GLU A 188 -17.98 18.10 1.49
C GLU A 188 -18.26 16.70 2.04
N GLU A 189 -18.49 15.72 1.19
CA GLU A 189 -18.73 14.34 1.59
C GLU A 189 -17.46 13.69 2.15
N MET A 190 -16.34 13.84 1.44
CA MET A 190 -15.02 13.39 1.89
C MET A 190 -14.63 14.05 3.22
N GLU A 191 -14.90 15.36 3.38
CA GLU A 191 -14.64 16.10 4.60
C GLU A 191 -15.50 15.59 5.77
N THR A 192 -16.74 15.19 5.50
CA THR A 192 -17.64 14.60 6.51
C THR A 192 -17.08 13.27 7.04
N ILE A 193 -16.64 12.38 6.15
CA ILE A 193 -15.99 11.12 6.53
C ILE A 193 -14.71 11.42 7.32
N TYR A 194 -13.87 12.33 6.81
CA TYR A 194 -12.64 12.74 7.46
C TYR A 194 -12.86 13.20 8.91
N LYS A 195 -13.77 14.14 9.14
CA LYS A 195 -14.10 14.67 10.48
C LYS A 195 -14.68 13.60 11.42
N THR A 196 -15.37 12.62 10.85
CA THR A 196 -15.96 11.52 11.63
C THR A 196 -14.90 10.58 12.17
N TYR A 197 -13.91 10.23 11.36
CA TYR A 197 -12.99 9.13 11.67
C TYR A 197 -11.57 9.58 12.03
N VAL A 198 -11.09 10.74 11.55
CA VAL A 198 -9.76 11.24 11.91
C VAL A 198 -9.85 12.09 13.18
N LYS A 199 -9.27 11.58 14.27
CA LYS A 199 -9.25 12.24 15.59
C LYS A 199 -7.84 12.65 16.05
N ASP A 200 -6.81 12.23 15.33
CA ASP A 200 -5.43 12.61 15.60
C ASP A 200 -5.22 14.10 15.27
N GLU A 201 -4.90 14.90 16.29
CA GLU A 201 -4.73 16.35 16.15
C GLU A 201 -3.56 16.72 15.20
N ALA A 202 -2.50 15.90 15.15
CA ALA A 202 -1.38 16.14 14.25
C ALA A 202 -1.80 15.94 12.79
N LEU A 203 -2.57 14.90 12.49
CA LEU A 203 -3.11 14.65 11.15
C LEU A 203 -4.09 15.75 10.73
N ILE A 204 -4.96 16.17 11.65
CA ILE A 204 -5.91 17.27 11.40
C ILE A 204 -5.17 18.57 11.08
N ALA A 205 -4.11 18.90 11.84
CA ALA A 205 -3.30 20.09 11.60
C ALA A 205 -2.62 20.06 10.22
N VAL A 206 -2.06 18.91 9.82
CA VAL A 206 -1.45 18.72 8.48
C VAL A 206 -2.49 18.90 7.38
N PHE A 207 -3.67 18.32 7.53
CA PHE A 207 -4.76 18.45 6.54
C PHE A 207 -5.25 19.90 6.39
N ALA A 208 -5.42 20.62 7.50
CA ALA A 208 -5.81 22.02 7.49
C ALA A 208 -4.77 22.92 6.79
N GLN A 209 -3.47 22.65 6.98
CA GLN A 209 -2.40 23.38 6.28
C GLN A 209 -2.44 23.15 4.77
N LYS A 210 -2.70 21.92 4.31
CA LYS A 210 -2.84 21.59 2.89
C LYS A 210 -3.98 22.37 2.24
N GLY A 211 -5.14 22.45 2.89
CA GLY A 211 -6.26 23.26 2.43
C GLY A 211 -5.90 24.75 2.29
N ALA A 212 -5.17 25.32 3.25
CA ALA A 212 -4.74 26.71 3.21
C ALA A 212 -3.73 26.99 2.07
N HIS A 213 -2.80 26.08 1.78
CA HIS A 213 -1.81 26.23 0.72
C HIS A 213 -2.44 26.22 -0.69
N VAL A 214 -3.53 25.49 -0.90
CA VAL A 214 -4.24 25.46 -2.18
C VAL A 214 -4.92 26.81 -2.45
N PHE A 215 -5.44 27.49 -1.43
CA PHE A 215 -5.98 28.85 -1.57
C PHE A 215 -4.93 29.87 -2.04
N HIS A 216 -3.70 29.79 -1.55
CA HIS A 216 -2.63 30.71 -1.91
C HIS A 216 -2.04 30.48 -3.33
N ARG A 217 -2.22 29.31 -3.92
CA ARG A 217 -1.75 29.03 -5.30
C ARG A 217 -2.75 29.49 -6.38
N ARG A 218 -3.99 29.80 -6.02
CA ARG A 218 -5.05 30.23 -6.95
C ARG A 218 -5.28 31.76 -6.95
N CYS A 219 -4.58 32.49 -6.10
CA CYS A 219 -4.49 33.95 -6.11
C CYS A 219 -3.15 34.40 -6.73
#